data_5d9ddc955ccae8757b4fb2a2c56dc053
#
_entry.id   5d9ddc955ccae8757b4fb2a2c56dc053
#
_cell.length_a   1.000
_cell.length_b   1.000
_cell.length_c   1.000
_cell.angle_alpha   90.00
_cell.angle_beta   90.00
_cell.angle_gamma   90.00
#
_symmetry.space_group_name_H-M   'P 1'
#
loop_
_entity.id
_entity.type
_entity.pdbx_description
1 polymer ?
#
loop_
_entity_poly.entity_id
_entity_poly.type
_entity_poly.pdbx_seq_one_letter_code
_entity_poly.pdbx_strand_id
1 'polypeptide(L)'
;MLTLKLITEQTERVIAGLEKKHFTGARDAIAEVMEIDRQRRAAQTLLDKNLADAKKLAAEIGGLMKQGKKDEAEAVKAKVAEIKSANETLKADMENAEKDLTTKLCQIPNIPYDEVPEGKCAEDNWVVKSNLKECIEGQDTVGNWDADPVVEGDMLPHWELCKKYNLIDFDLGVKITGAGFPVYRGLGARLQRALINFFLDEARSAGYEEIMPPTVVNAASGYGTGQLPDKEGQMYHCGLDDLYLIPTAEVPVTNIYRDVILDEKELPIKNCAYTQCFRREAGSYGKDVRGLNRLHEFSKVEIVRIDTPEHSAESHKEMIAHVEGLLQKLELPYRILRLCGGDQSFTSAVCYDFEVYSQAQKRWLEVSSVSNFDTYQANRLKCRVRRQADKKTEIAHTLNGSALALPRIVAALLENNQTENGIRIPAALVPYMGCEVID
;
A
#
# COMPACT_ATOMS: atom_id res chain seq x y z
N MET A 1 -2.30 -5.97 -8.75
CA MET A 1 -3.14 -7.14 -9.15
C MET A 1 -2.27 -8.34 -9.46
N LEU A 2 -2.75 -9.54 -9.20
CA LEU A 2 -2.05 -10.77 -9.56
C LEU A 2 -1.80 -10.83 -11.07
N THR A 3 -0.69 -11.45 -11.47
CA THR A 3 -0.40 -11.64 -12.88
C THR A 3 -1.13 -12.89 -13.41
N LEU A 4 -1.58 -12.86 -14.66
CA LEU A 4 -2.18 -14.04 -15.32
C LEU A 4 -1.19 -15.21 -15.35
N LYS A 5 0.11 -14.92 -15.49
CA LYS A 5 1.16 -15.95 -15.45
C LYS A 5 1.15 -16.70 -14.13
N LEU A 6 1.15 -15.97 -12.99
CA LEU A 6 1.10 -16.57 -11.64
C LEU A 6 -0.15 -17.43 -11.47
N ILE A 7 -1.32 -16.90 -11.87
CA ILE A 7 -2.60 -17.60 -11.78
C ILE A 7 -2.60 -18.90 -12.58
N THR A 8 -2.06 -18.89 -13.81
CA THR A 8 -2.08 -20.07 -14.68
C THR A 8 -1.00 -21.10 -14.32
N GLU A 9 0.18 -20.66 -13.89
CA GLU A 9 1.29 -21.57 -13.57
C GLU A 9 1.20 -22.15 -12.15
N GLN A 10 0.54 -21.44 -11.21
CA GLN A 10 0.48 -21.80 -9.80
C GLN A 10 -0.96 -21.70 -9.24
N THR A 11 -1.94 -22.18 -9.99
CA THR A 11 -3.37 -22.02 -9.68
C THR A 11 -3.73 -22.43 -8.25
N GLU A 12 -3.33 -23.62 -7.81
CA GLU A 12 -3.67 -24.13 -6.46
C GLU A 12 -2.98 -23.33 -5.35
N ARG A 13 -1.75 -22.86 -5.55
CA ARG A 13 -1.07 -21.96 -4.61
C ARG A 13 -1.81 -20.63 -4.49
N VAL A 14 -2.27 -20.09 -5.63
CA VAL A 14 -3.05 -18.83 -5.63
C VAL A 14 -4.35 -19.03 -4.86
N ILE A 15 -5.08 -20.12 -5.12
CA ILE A 15 -6.33 -20.42 -4.40
C ILE A 15 -6.07 -20.55 -2.90
N ALA A 16 -5.09 -21.34 -2.48
CA ALA A 16 -4.73 -21.51 -1.08
C ALA A 16 -4.35 -20.18 -0.41
N GLY A 17 -3.59 -19.33 -1.09
CA GLY A 17 -3.23 -17.99 -0.59
C GLY A 17 -4.44 -17.07 -0.42
N LEU A 18 -5.42 -17.13 -1.33
CA LEU A 18 -6.67 -16.38 -1.24
C LEU A 18 -7.55 -16.90 -0.08
N GLU A 19 -7.61 -18.22 0.11
CA GLU A 19 -8.31 -18.85 1.22
C GLU A 19 -7.66 -18.47 2.57
N LYS A 20 -6.33 -18.39 2.64
CA LYS A 20 -5.58 -17.90 3.80
C LYS A 20 -5.93 -16.44 4.17
N LYS A 21 -6.25 -15.61 3.16
CA LYS A 21 -6.81 -14.25 3.36
C LYS A 21 -8.32 -14.23 3.56
N HIS A 22 -8.95 -15.35 3.77
CA HIS A 22 -10.41 -15.50 3.92
C HIS A 22 -11.21 -14.90 2.75
N PHE A 23 -10.63 -14.88 1.54
CA PHE A 23 -11.33 -14.41 0.34
C PHE A 23 -12.38 -15.43 -0.09
N THR A 24 -13.65 -15.06 0.06
CA THR A 24 -14.78 -15.92 -0.26
C THR A 24 -14.89 -16.20 -1.76
N GLY A 25 -15.08 -17.48 -2.14
CA GLY A 25 -15.23 -17.86 -3.54
C GLY A 25 -13.93 -17.83 -4.33
N ALA A 26 -12.76 -18.03 -3.69
CA ALA A 26 -11.44 -17.99 -4.31
C ALA A 26 -11.34 -18.84 -5.57
N ARG A 27 -11.79 -20.11 -5.51
CA ARG A 27 -11.75 -21.06 -6.64
C ARG A 27 -12.58 -20.59 -7.83
N ASP A 28 -13.80 -20.10 -7.57
CA ASP A 28 -14.71 -19.62 -8.62
C ASP A 28 -14.16 -18.34 -9.28
N ALA A 29 -13.64 -17.40 -8.48
CA ALA A 29 -13.04 -16.18 -8.99
C ALA A 29 -11.81 -16.45 -9.89
N ILE A 30 -10.96 -17.40 -9.52
CA ILE A 30 -9.81 -17.81 -10.33
C ILE A 30 -10.25 -18.53 -11.59
N ALA A 31 -11.24 -19.42 -11.51
CA ALA A 31 -11.79 -20.11 -12.67
C ALA A 31 -12.40 -19.11 -13.69
N GLU A 32 -13.13 -18.10 -13.23
CA GLU A 32 -13.69 -17.04 -14.07
C GLU A 32 -12.58 -16.24 -14.78
N VAL A 33 -11.53 -15.82 -14.07
CA VAL A 33 -10.38 -15.11 -14.64
C VAL A 33 -9.71 -15.96 -15.73
N MET A 34 -9.48 -17.25 -15.45
CA MET A 34 -8.87 -18.16 -16.41
C MET A 34 -9.74 -18.37 -17.67
N GLU A 35 -11.06 -18.42 -17.52
CA GLU A 35 -11.99 -18.57 -18.65
C GLU A 35 -12.00 -17.31 -19.52
N ILE A 36 -12.05 -16.11 -18.93
CA ILE A 36 -11.97 -14.84 -19.69
C ILE A 36 -10.64 -14.75 -20.45
N ASP A 37 -9.51 -15.11 -19.82
CA ASP A 37 -8.21 -15.10 -20.50
C ASP A 37 -8.14 -16.15 -21.62
N ARG A 38 -8.76 -17.32 -21.44
CA ARG A 38 -8.87 -18.34 -22.49
C ARG A 38 -9.62 -17.82 -23.72
N GLN A 39 -10.75 -17.14 -23.49
CA GLN A 39 -11.56 -16.53 -24.57
C GLN A 39 -10.78 -15.43 -25.28
N ARG A 40 -10.12 -14.54 -24.55
CA ARG A 40 -9.26 -13.49 -25.10
C ARG A 40 -8.13 -14.08 -25.98
N ARG A 41 -7.43 -15.11 -25.51
CA ARG A 41 -6.36 -15.77 -26.28
C ARG A 41 -6.89 -16.47 -27.53
N ALA A 42 -8.08 -17.08 -27.45
CA ALA A 42 -8.70 -17.68 -28.60
C ALA A 42 -9.07 -16.64 -29.67
N ALA A 43 -9.65 -15.51 -29.26
CA ALA A 43 -9.95 -14.39 -30.15
C ALA A 43 -8.69 -13.79 -30.78
N GLN A 44 -7.59 -13.64 -30.02
CA GLN A 44 -6.30 -13.18 -30.55
C GLN A 44 -5.75 -14.14 -31.61
N THR A 45 -5.77 -15.44 -31.34
CA THR A 45 -5.28 -16.46 -32.29
C THR A 45 -6.07 -16.43 -33.57
N LEU A 46 -7.40 -16.28 -33.49
CA LEU A 46 -8.27 -16.19 -34.66
C LEU A 46 -8.03 -14.89 -35.44
N LEU A 47 -7.84 -13.77 -34.75
CA LEU A 47 -7.51 -12.48 -35.37
C LEU A 47 -6.19 -12.56 -36.16
N ASP A 48 -5.15 -13.13 -35.55
CA ASP A 48 -3.83 -13.28 -36.20
C ASP A 48 -3.92 -14.16 -37.44
N LYS A 49 -4.68 -15.28 -37.37
CA LYS A 49 -4.97 -16.16 -38.53
C LYS A 49 -5.70 -15.38 -39.62
N ASN A 50 -6.76 -14.67 -39.29
CA ASN A 50 -7.56 -13.87 -40.22
C ASN A 50 -6.72 -12.79 -40.92
N LEU A 51 -5.83 -12.14 -40.20
CA LEU A 51 -4.90 -11.14 -40.76
C LEU A 51 -3.92 -11.74 -41.74
N ALA A 52 -3.39 -12.95 -41.43
CA ALA A 52 -2.52 -13.68 -42.34
C ALA A 52 -3.27 -14.12 -43.62
N ASP A 53 -4.50 -14.63 -43.49
CA ASP A 53 -5.32 -15.06 -44.59
C ASP A 53 -5.76 -13.87 -45.49
N ALA A 54 -6.15 -12.74 -44.87
CA ALA A 54 -6.47 -11.52 -45.63
C ALA A 54 -5.26 -11.03 -46.45
N LYS A 55 -4.04 -11.13 -45.92
CA LYS A 55 -2.80 -10.76 -46.63
C LYS A 55 -2.56 -11.67 -47.84
N LYS A 56 -2.79 -13.00 -47.72
CA LYS A 56 -2.67 -13.95 -48.84
C LYS A 56 -3.71 -13.68 -49.91
N LEU A 57 -4.97 -13.49 -49.53
CA LEU A 57 -6.06 -13.17 -50.47
C LEU A 57 -5.84 -11.85 -51.18
N ALA A 58 -5.29 -10.83 -50.52
CA ALA A 58 -4.95 -9.55 -51.13
C ALA A 58 -3.87 -9.72 -52.26
N ALA A 59 -2.89 -10.60 -52.02
CA ALA A 59 -1.88 -10.91 -53.05
C ALA A 59 -2.51 -11.68 -54.23
N GLU A 60 -3.45 -12.58 -53.97
CA GLU A 60 -4.19 -13.34 -54.98
C GLU A 60 -5.03 -12.42 -55.90
N ILE A 61 -5.73 -11.44 -55.33
CA ILE A 61 -6.46 -10.41 -56.08
C ILE A 61 -5.55 -9.73 -57.09
N GLY A 62 -4.34 -9.33 -56.64
CA GLY A 62 -3.34 -8.69 -57.54
C GLY A 62 -2.92 -9.62 -58.71
N GLY A 63 -2.81 -10.92 -58.48
CA GLY A 63 -2.51 -11.94 -59.47
C GLY A 63 -3.65 -12.12 -60.47
N LEU A 64 -4.89 -12.27 -60.00
CA LEU A 64 -6.09 -12.45 -60.82
C LEU A 64 -6.38 -11.22 -61.70
N MET A 65 -6.20 -10.02 -61.17
CA MET A 65 -6.36 -8.79 -61.92
C MET A 65 -5.36 -8.66 -63.10
N LYS A 66 -4.11 -9.08 -62.87
CA LYS A 66 -3.07 -9.15 -63.94
C LYS A 66 -3.41 -10.15 -65.02
N GLN A 67 -4.12 -11.23 -64.67
CA GLN A 67 -4.57 -12.29 -65.60
C GLN A 67 -5.90 -11.94 -66.33
N GLY A 68 -6.52 -10.77 -66.01
CA GLY A 68 -7.80 -10.37 -66.59
C GLY A 68 -9.04 -11.08 -66.01
N LYS A 69 -8.90 -11.87 -64.95
CA LYS A 69 -9.96 -12.67 -64.30
C LYS A 69 -10.74 -11.85 -63.29
N LYS A 70 -11.53 -10.91 -63.75
CA LYS A 70 -12.22 -9.92 -62.92
C LYS A 70 -13.26 -10.51 -61.97
N ASP A 71 -14.06 -11.49 -62.44
CA ASP A 71 -15.11 -12.11 -61.60
C ASP A 71 -14.52 -12.93 -60.46
N GLU A 72 -13.42 -13.65 -60.70
CA GLU A 72 -12.69 -14.40 -59.66
C GLU A 72 -12.08 -13.38 -58.65
N ALA A 73 -11.55 -12.26 -59.12
CA ALA A 73 -10.99 -11.22 -58.25
C ALA A 73 -12.08 -10.56 -57.37
N GLU A 74 -13.29 -10.33 -57.86
CA GLU A 74 -14.42 -9.81 -57.08
C GLU A 74 -14.88 -10.81 -56.00
N ALA A 75 -14.93 -12.10 -56.30
CA ALA A 75 -15.25 -13.15 -55.33
C ALA A 75 -14.22 -13.17 -54.17
N VAL A 76 -12.93 -13.01 -54.47
CA VAL A 76 -11.87 -12.94 -53.45
C VAL A 76 -11.95 -11.65 -52.64
N LYS A 77 -12.30 -10.49 -53.25
CA LYS A 77 -12.54 -9.24 -52.55
C LYS A 77 -13.70 -9.34 -51.56
N ALA A 78 -14.80 -10.03 -51.91
CA ALA A 78 -15.90 -10.26 -51.00
C ALA A 78 -15.44 -11.06 -49.75
N LYS A 79 -14.63 -12.10 -49.91
CA LYS A 79 -14.03 -12.86 -48.78
C LYS A 79 -13.14 -11.97 -47.89
N VAL A 80 -12.34 -11.11 -48.49
CA VAL A 80 -11.53 -10.15 -47.72
C VAL A 80 -12.39 -9.19 -46.93
N ALA A 81 -13.54 -8.73 -47.47
CA ALA A 81 -14.48 -7.87 -46.76
C ALA A 81 -15.14 -8.61 -45.57
N GLU A 82 -15.53 -9.87 -45.73
CA GLU A 82 -16.05 -10.70 -44.64
C GLU A 82 -15.03 -10.89 -43.52
N ILE A 83 -13.76 -11.19 -43.88
CA ILE A 83 -12.68 -11.30 -42.89
C ILE A 83 -12.44 -9.99 -42.16
N LYS A 84 -12.50 -8.83 -42.83
CA LYS A 84 -12.35 -7.53 -42.20
C LYS A 84 -13.47 -7.27 -41.18
N SER A 85 -14.72 -7.54 -41.53
CA SER A 85 -15.86 -7.39 -40.62
C SER A 85 -15.75 -8.31 -39.41
N ALA A 86 -15.36 -9.58 -39.62
CA ALA A 86 -15.09 -10.52 -38.51
C ALA A 86 -13.96 -10.03 -37.57
N ASN A 87 -12.91 -9.42 -38.15
CA ASN A 87 -11.80 -8.88 -37.36
C ASN A 87 -12.20 -7.67 -36.50
N GLU A 88 -13.14 -6.84 -36.94
CA GLU A 88 -13.67 -5.75 -36.13
C GLU A 88 -14.42 -6.28 -34.91
N THR A 89 -15.24 -7.31 -35.07
CA THR A 89 -15.91 -8.00 -33.95
C THR A 89 -14.90 -8.62 -32.99
N LEU A 90 -13.91 -9.37 -33.50
CA LEU A 90 -12.88 -9.99 -32.65
C LEU A 90 -12.07 -8.95 -31.84
N LYS A 91 -11.76 -7.79 -32.41
CA LYS A 91 -11.10 -6.71 -31.69
C LYS A 91 -11.97 -6.16 -30.55
N ALA A 92 -13.26 -5.94 -30.83
CA ALA A 92 -14.19 -5.48 -29.80
C ALA A 92 -14.35 -6.51 -28.66
N ASP A 93 -14.43 -7.80 -29.00
CA ASP A 93 -14.49 -8.89 -28.02
C ASP A 93 -13.23 -8.95 -27.15
N MET A 94 -12.06 -8.76 -27.76
CA MET A 94 -10.78 -8.70 -27.04
C MET A 94 -10.71 -7.50 -26.08
N GLU A 95 -11.11 -6.30 -26.56
CA GLU A 95 -11.14 -5.08 -25.71
C GLU A 95 -12.10 -5.26 -24.51
N ASN A 96 -13.25 -5.88 -24.73
CA ASN A 96 -14.19 -6.19 -23.67
C ASN A 96 -13.59 -7.21 -22.68
N ALA A 97 -13.00 -8.29 -23.18
CA ALA A 97 -12.35 -9.29 -22.35
C ALA A 97 -11.18 -8.70 -21.52
N GLU A 98 -10.41 -7.74 -22.04
CA GLU A 98 -9.35 -7.05 -21.30
C GLU A 98 -9.92 -6.16 -20.19
N LYS A 99 -11.03 -5.47 -20.42
CA LYS A 99 -11.73 -4.68 -19.40
C LYS A 99 -12.27 -5.60 -18.30
N ASP A 100 -12.91 -6.70 -18.68
CA ASP A 100 -13.48 -7.67 -17.73
C ASP A 100 -12.37 -8.31 -16.89
N LEU A 101 -11.26 -8.74 -17.50
CA LEU A 101 -10.08 -9.24 -16.79
C LEU A 101 -9.55 -8.24 -15.78
N THR A 102 -9.39 -6.99 -16.20
CA THR A 102 -8.91 -5.92 -15.32
C THR A 102 -9.85 -5.73 -14.15
N THR A 103 -11.15 -5.67 -14.41
CA THR A 103 -12.19 -5.50 -13.37
C THR A 103 -12.16 -6.65 -12.37
N LYS A 104 -12.11 -7.90 -12.84
CA LYS A 104 -12.06 -9.09 -11.99
C LYS A 104 -10.77 -9.18 -11.18
N LEU A 105 -9.62 -8.98 -11.82
CA LEU A 105 -8.32 -9.00 -11.15
C LEU A 105 -8.19 -7.92 -10.07
N CYS A 106 -8.87 -6.77 -10.22
CA CYS A 106 -8.90 -5.73 -9.18
C CYS A 106 -9.72 -6.10 -7.95
N GLN A 107 -10.61 -7.09 -8.07
CA GLN A 107 -11.42 -7.60 -6.96
C GLN A 107 -10.73 -8.71 -6.17
N ILE A 108 -9.64 -9.27 -6.70
CA ILE A 108 -8.89 -10.37 -6.10
C ILE A 108 -7.72 -9.78 -5.30
N PRO A 109 -7.56 -10.10 -3.99
CA PRO A 109 -6.43 -9.62 -3.19
C PRO A 109 -5.11 -10.24 -3.62
N ASN A 110 -4.00 -9.68 -3.12
CA ASN A 110 -2.69 -10.32 -3.23
C ASN A 110 -2.64 -11.59 -2.39
N ILE A 111 -1.80 -12.55 -2.77
CA ILE A 111 -1.60 -13.77 -1.98
C ILE A 111 -0.49 -13.55 -0.95
N PRO A 112 -0.65 -14.08 0.29
CA PRO A 112 0.37 -13.97 1.30
C PRO A 112 1.55 -14.90 1.03
N TYR A 113 2.73 -14.55 1.58
CA TYR A 113 3.87 -15.45 1.63
C TYR A 113 3.58 -16.65 2.54
N ASP A 114 4.35 -17.74 2.34
CA ASP A 114 4.14 -18.98 3.10
C ASP A 114 4.35 -18.79 4.60
N GLU A 115 5.27 -17.87 4.99
CA GLU A 115 5.62 -17.51 6.38
C GLU A 115 4.56 -16.69 7.12
N VAL A 116 3.54 -16.19 6.42
CA VAL A 116 2.44 -15.43 7.02
C VAL A 116 1.61 -16.38 7.88
N PRO A 117 1.31 -16.05 9.15
CA PRO A 117 0.53 -16.94 10.01
C PRO A 117 -0.91 -17.11 9.52
N GLU A 118 -1.48 -18.27 9.82
CA GLU A 118 -2.93 -18.46 9.75
C GLU A 118 -3.62 -17.61 10.80
N GLY A 119 -4.80 -17.09 10.49
CA GLY A 119 -5.57 -16.27 11.44
C GLY A 119 -6.62 -15.45 10.72
N LYS A 120 -7.61 -14.95 11.50
CA LYS A 120 -8.79 -14.24 10.97
C LYS A 120 -8.79 -12.75 11.28
N CYS A 121 -8.13 -12.36 12.37
CA CYS A 121 -8.24 -11.02 12.94
C CYS A 121 -6.94 -10.63 13.66
N ALA A 122 -6.88 -9.41 14.17
CA ALA A 122 -5.69 -8.84 14.81
C ALA A 122 -5.17 -9.66 16.00
N GLU A 123 -6.06 -10.36 16.73
CA GLU A 123 -5.68 -11.19 17.87
C GLU A 123 -4.85 -12.43 17.46
N ASP A 124 -4.91 -12.83 16.20
CA ASP A 124 -4.18 -13.96 15.64
C ASP A 124 -2.79 -13.56 15.09
N ASN A 125 -2.45 -12.27 15.12
CA ASN A 125 -1.14 -11.78 14.70
C ASN A 125 -0.03 -12.31 15.64
N TRP A 126 1.15 -12.54 15.08
CA TRP A 126 2.29 -13.00 15.87
C TRP A 126 3.16 -11.84 16.32
N VAL A 127 3.47 -11.79 17.63
CA VAL A 127 4.51 -10.90 18.16
C VAL A 127 5.86 -11.53 17.85
N VAL A 128 6.62 -10.89 16.95
CA VAL A 128 7.92 -11.42 16.50
C VAL A 128 9.11 -10.75 17.18
N LYS A 129 8.89 -9.55 17.74
CA LYS A 129 9.92 -8.81 18.48
C LYS A 129 9.31 -7.83 19.46
N SER A 130 10.01 -7.56 20.55
CA SER A 130 9.66 -6.53 21.52
C SER A 130 10.92 -6.05 22.25
N ASN A 131 10.89 -4.83 22.80
CA ASN A 131 11.91 -4.35 23.74
C ASN A 131 11.54 -4.64 25.21
N LEU A 132 10.44 -5.36 25.48
CA LEU A 132 9.96 -5.68 26.82
C LEU A 132 10.27 -7.11 27.25
N LYS A 133 10.23 -8.06 26.31
CA LYS A 133 10.57 -9.46 26.54
C LYS A 133 11.15 -10.12 25.30
N GLU A 134 11.80 -11.25 25.47
CA GLU A 134 12.19 -12.14 24.39
C GLU A 134 10.94 -12.84 23.81
N CYS A 135 10.79 -12.83 22.50
CA CYS A 135 9.65 -13.40 21.78
C CYS A 135 10.07 -14.66 21.03
N ILE A 136 9.19 -15.66 21.03
CA ILE A 136 9.38 -16.90 20.25
C ILE A 136 8.36 -16.88 19.11
N GLU A 137 8.87 -16.80 17.88
CA GLU A 137 8.03 -16.76 16.70
C GLU A 137 7.08 -17.96 16.63
N GLY A 138 5.79 -17.69 16.42
CA GLY A 138 4.72 -18.69 16.37
C GLY A 138 4.20 -19.15 17.72
N GLN A 139 4.77 -18.70 18.83
CA GLN A 139 4.30 -19.00 20.19
C GLN A 139 3.67 -17.78 20.87
N ASP A 140 4.19 -16.59 20.59
CA ASP A 140 3.64 -15.35 21.10
C ASP A 140 2.62 -14.76 20.11
N THR A 141 1.37 -14.62 20.52
CA THR A 141 0.31 -13.95 19.76
C THR A 141 -0.18 -12.72 20.50
N VAL A 142 -0.80 -11.78 19.76
CA VAL A 142 -1.36 -10.56 20.35
C VAL A 142 -2.38 -10.89 21.44
N GLY A 143 -3.25 -11.88 21.21
CA GLY A 143 -4.28 -12.29 22.16
C GLY A 143 -3.75 -12.96 23.42
N ASN A 144 -2.52 -13.51 23.38
CA ASN A 144 -1.89 -14.20 24.49
C ASN A 144 -0.67 -13.45 25.06
N TRP A 145 -0.53 -12.17 24.71
CA TRP A 145 0.57 -11.34 25.18
C TRP A 145 0.39 -10.94 26.64
N ASP A 146 1.31 -11.37 27.50
CA ASP A 146 1.30 -11.15 28.95
C ASP A 146 2.40 -10.21 29.48
N ALA A 147 3.22 -9.66 28.57
CA ALA A 147 4.31 -8.75 28.91
C ALA A 147 3.93 -7.28 28.68
N ASP A 148 2.73 -6.90 29.06
CA ASP A 148 2.36 -5.48 29.10
C ASP A 148 3.20 -4.77 30.16
N PRO A 149 3.68 -3.53 29.88
CA PRO A 149 4.41 -2.76 30.85
C PRO A 149 3.61 -2.55 32.13
N VAL A 150 4.23 -2.80 33.28
CA VAL A 150 3.63 -2.44 34.58
C VAL A 150 3.66 -0.92 34.70
N VAL A 151 2.48 -0.32 34.83
CA VAL A 151 2.31 1.13 35.03
C VAL A 151 2.06 1.38 36.50
N GLU A 152 2.97 2.09 37.15
CA GLU A 152 2.80 2.58 38.54
C GLU A 152 2.13 3.95 38.50
N GLY A 153 1.04 4.11 39.26
CA GLY A 153 0.30 5.37 39.39
C GLY A 153 -0.73 5.64 38.30
N ASP A 154 -1.48 6.71 38.50
CA ASP A 154 -2.51 7.19 37.58
C ASP A 154 -1.88 8.13 36.55
N MET A 155 -1.58 7.64 35.35
CA MET A 155 -1.11 8.44 34.24
C MET A 155 -2.26 9.16 33.55
N LEU A 156 -2.06 10.45 33.26
CA LEU A 156 -3.04 11.22 32.49
C LEU A 156 -2.99 10.82 31.00
N PRO A 157 -4.13 10.60 30.36
CA PRO A 157 -4.16 10.32 28.93
C PRO A 157 -3.81 11.58 28.10
N HIS A 158 -3.30 11.38 26.89
CA HIS A 158 -2.79 12.47 26.07
C HIS A 158 -3.79 13.63 25.85
N TRP A 159 -5.08 13.37 25.77
CA TRP A 159 -6.08 14.43 25.61
C TRP A 159 -6.19 15.36 26.82
N GLU A 160 -5.96 14.86 28.05
CA GLU A 160 -5.87 15.68 29.26
C GLU A 160 -4.55 16.46 29.32
N LEU A 161 -3.44 15.81 28.91
CA LEU A 161 -2.13 16.45 28.80
C LEU A 161 -2.14 17.56 27.75
N CYS A 162 -2.76 17.33 26.59
CA CYS A 162 -2.93 18.34 25.56
C CYS A 162 -3.68 19.57 26.07
N LYS A 163 -4.69 19.38 26.90
CA LYS A 163 -5.43 20.46 27.54
C LYS A 163 -4.60 21.16 28.64
N LYS A 164 -3.94 20.39 29.52
CA LYS A 164 -3.14 20.89 30.63
C LYS A 164 -2.01 21.81 30.13
N TYR A 165 -1.29 21.40 29.09
CA TYR A 165 -0.14 22.11 28.54
C TYR A 165 -0.47 22.94 27.27
N ASN A 166 -1.75 23.05 26.91
CA ASN A 166 -2.23 23.78 25.72
C ASN A 166 -1.51 23.40 24.42
N LEU A 167 -1.35 22.10 24.19
CA LEU A 167 -0.59 21.55 23.07
C LEU A 167 -1.45 21.32 21.83
N ILE A 168 -2.66 20.81 22.03
CA ILE A 168 -3.61 20.46 20.98
C ILE A 168 -5.02 20.83 21.44
N ASP A 169 -5.73 21.53 20.58
CA ASP A 169 -7.10 21.98 20.83
C ASP A 169 -8.06 21.22 19.90
N PHE A 170 -8.76 20.26 20.46
CA PHE A 170 -9.73 19.43 19.73
C PHE A 170 -11.04 20.20 19.48
N ASP A 171 -11.44 21.09 20.39
CA ASP A 171 -12.68 21.86 20.27
C ASP A 171 -12.58 22.90 19.14
N LEU A 172 -11.41 23.53 18.97
CA LEU A 172 -11.17 24.39 17.81
C LEU A 172 -11.23 23.61 16.50
N GLY A 173 -10.73 22.38 16.48
CA GLY A 173 -10.82 21.51 15.31
C GLY A 173 -12.27 21.20 14.94
N VAL A 174 -13.09 20.88 15.94
CA VAL A 174 -14.55 20.69 15.75
C VAL A 174 -15.21 21.95 15.21
N LYS A 175 -14.82 23.13 15.72
CA LYS A 175 -15.37 24.42 15.26
C LYS A 175 -15.00 24.75 13.82
N ILE A 176 -13.79 24.42 13.39
CA ILE A 176 -13.26 24.77 12.04
C ILE A 176 -13.76 23.80 10.98
N THR A 177 -13.73 22.49 11.28
CA THR A 177 -13.96 21.44 10.29
C THR A 177 -14.95 20.38 10.79
N GLY A 178 -14.69 19.81 11.99
CA GLY A 178 -15.44 18.70 12.57
C GLY A 178 -14.58 17.87 13.51
N ALA A 179 -15.17 16.82 14.09
CA ALA A 179 -14.43 15.86 14.90
C ALA A 179 -13.34 15.17 14.08
N GLY A 180 -12.21 14.82 14.70
CA GLY A 180 -11.10 14.15 14.01
C GLY A 180 -10.13 15.08 13.24
N PHE A 181 -10.25 16.40 13.41
CA PHE A 181 -9.36 17.42 12.85
C PHE A 181 -8.75 18.27 13.98
N PRO A 182 -7.66 17.84 14.64
CA PRO A 182 -7.07 18.54 15.77
C PRO A 182 -6.31 19.80 15.35
N VAL A 183 -6.31 20.82 16.22
CA VAL A 183 -5.50 22.05 16.05
C VAL A 183 -4.29 22.00 16.97
N TYR A 184 -3.11 21.82 16.42
CA TYR A 184 -1.84 21.83 17.16
C TYR A 184 -1.44 23.27 17.49
N ARG A 185 -1.00 23.53 18.75
CA ARG A 185 -0.67 24.87 19.25
C ARG A 185 0.67 24.89 19.99
N GLY A 186 1.34 26.03 19.98
CA GLY A 186 2.54 26.28 20.78
C GLY A 186 3.59 25.16 20.69
N LEU A 187 3.96 24.55 21.81
CA LEU A 187 4.90 23.44 21.90
C LEU A 187 4.34 22.16 21.27
N GLY A 188 3.04 21.96 21.20
CA GLY A 188 2.43 20.85 20.48
C GLY A 188 2.68 20.93 18.96
N ALA A 189 2.51 22.12 18.36
CA ALA A 189 2.85 22.34 16.95
C ALA A 189 4.37 22.22 16.70
N ARG A 190 5.19 22.64 17.69
CA ARG A 190 6.64 22.46 17.61
C ARG A 190 7.04 20.99 17.69
N LEU A 191 6.42 20.19 18.57
CA LEU A 191 6.65 18.75 18.68
C LEU A 191 6.30 18.03 17.37
N GLN A 192 5.17 18.40 16.75
CA GLN A 192 4.78 17.87 15.44
C GLN A 192 5.86 18.10 14.39
N ARG A 193 6.37 19.33 14.27
CA ARG A 193 7.46 19.64 13.31
C ARG A 193 8.80 19.00 13.68
N ALA A 194 9.11 18.90 14.98
CA ALA A 194 10.30 18.23 15.48
C ALA A 194 10.33 16.76 15.06
N LEU A 195 9.22 16.05 15.22
CA LEU A 195 9.06 14.65 14.78
C LEU A 195 9.18 14.51 13.27
N ILE A 196 8.54 15.40 12.48
CA ILE A 196 8.65 15.39 11.01
C ILE A 196 10.11 15.51 10.59
N ASN A 197 10.82 16.53 11.10
CA ASN A 197 12.21 16.74 10.73
C ASN A 197 13.10 15.59 11.19
N PHE A 198 12.92 15.08 12.39
CA PHE A 198 13.67 13.95 12.91
C PHE A 198 13.48 12.70 12.02
N PHE A 199 12.25 12.36 11.64
CA PHE A 199 11.99 11.18 10.81
C PHE A 199 12.54 11.33 9.38
N LEU A 200 12.46 12.53 8.80
CA LEU A 200 13.04 12.80 7.48
C LEU A 200 14.58 12.76 7.50
N ASP A 201 15.21 13.32 8.53
CA ASP A 201 16.67 13.28 8.69
C ASP A 201 17.18 11.84 8.90
N GLU A 202 16.47 11.04 9.67
CA GLU A 202 16.78 9.62 9.85
C GLU A 202 16.59 8.82 8.56
N ALA A 203 15.51 9.06 7.81
CA ALA A 203 15.31 8.44 6.51
C ALA A 203 16.40 8.82 5.52
N ARG A 204 16.76 10.11 5.45
CA ARG A 204 17.88 10.59 4.62
C ARG A 204 19.19 9.94 5.00
N SER A 205 19.48 9.80 6.30
CA SER A 205 20.68 9.14 6.82
C SER A 205 20.73 7.65 6.44
N ALA A 206 19.57 7.01 6.26
CA ALA A 206 19.41 5.64 5.76
C ALA A 206 19.42 5.54 4.22
N GLY A 207 19.72 6.67 3.51
CA GLY A 207 19.87 6.72 2.06
C GLY A 207 18.57 6.86 1.28
N TYR A 208 17.49 7.34 1.91
CA TYR A 208 16.25 7.68 1.22
C TYR A 208 16.35 9.08 0.61
N GLU A 209 15.84 9.23 -0.60
CA GLU A 209 15.61 10.52 -1.25
C GLU A 209 14.29 11.11 -0.76
N GLU A 210 14.33 12.36 -0.29
CA GLU A 210 13.14 13.06 0.15
C GLU A 210 12.33 13.60 -1.04
N ILE A 211 11.04 13.29 -1.07
CA ILE A 211 10.09 13.71 -2.10
C ILE A 211 8.98 14.55 -1.45
N MET A 212 8.63 15.67 -2.06
CA MET A 212 7.44 16.46 -1.70
C MET A 212 6.35 16.29 -2.75
N PRO A 213 5.49 15.28 -2.65
CA PRO A 213 4.46 15.01 -3.64
C PRO A 213 3.19 15.86 -3.40
N PRO A 214 2.30 16.00 -4.40
CA PRO A 214 0.97 16.57 -4.19
C PRO A 214 0.13 15.70 -3.24
N THR A 215 -0.74 16.34 -2.45
CA THR A 215 -1.66 15.67 -1.53
C THR A 215 -3.02 15.33 -2.17
N VAL A 216 -3.23 15.73 -3.42
CA VAL A 216 -4.36 15.34 -4.26
C VAL A 216 -3.86 14.56 -5.47
N VAL A 217 -4.59 13.50 -5.83
CA VAL A 217 -4.20 12.59 -6.92
C VAL A 217 -5.39 12.26 -7.81
N ASN A 218 -5.13 11.87 -9.06
CA ASN A 218 -6.16 11.37 -9.97
C ASN A 218 -6.50 9.89 -9.67
N ALA A 219 -7.61 9.43 -10.25
CA ALA A 219 -8.08 8.04 -10.08
C ALA A 219 -7.01 7.01 -10.50
N ALA A 220 -6.23 7.28 -11.56
CA ALA A 220 -5.18 6.37 -12.01
C ALA A 220 -4.10 6.13 -10.95
N SER A 221 -3.80 7.13 -10.13
CA SER A 221 -2.86 7.00 -9.01
C SER A 221 -3.42 6.15 -7.87
N GLY A 222 -4.69 6.36 -7.51
CA GLY A 222 -5.37 5.51 -6.52
C GLY A 222 -5.49 4.05 -6.99
N TYR A 223 -5.72 3.85 -8.28
CA TYR A 223 -5.73 2.52 -8.89
C TYR A 223 -4.35 1.85 -8.83
N GLY A 224 -3.29 2.59 -9.12
CA GLY A 224 -1.92 2.06 -9.18
C GLY A 224 -1.47 1.37 -7.88
N THR A 225 -1.78 1.96 -6.74
CA THR A 225 -1.41 1.42 -5.41
C THR A 225 -2.51 0.58 -4.75
N GLY A 226 -3.73 0.57 -5.32
CA GLY A 226 -4.80 -0.32 -4.88
C GLY A 226 -5.80 0.28 -3.91
N GLN A 227 -5.76 1.59 -3.66
CA GLN A 227 -6.79 2.31 -2.92
C GLN A 227 -8.10 2.42 -3.72
N LEU A 228 -8.01 2.40 -5.05
CA LEU A 228 -9.18 2.30 -5.93
C LEU A 228 -9.24 0.92 -6.61
N PRO A 229 -10.46 0.39 -6.81
CA PRO A 229 -11.75 0.90 -6.35
C PRO A 229 -11.86 0.91 -4.82
N ASP A 230 -12.35 2.03 -4.26
CA ASP A 230 -12.48 2.23 -2.81
C ASP A 230 -13.67 1.42 -2.26
N LYS A 231 -13.38 0.19 -1.80
CA LYS A 231 -14.40 -0.74 -1.30
C LYS A 231 -14.90 -0.36 0.09
N GLU A 232 -14.09 0.38 0.85
CA GLU A 232 -14.36 0.71 2.25
C GLU A 232 -14.84 2.16 2.45
N GLY A 233 -14.87 2.95 1.37
CA GLY A 233 -15.27 4.35 1.41
C GLY A 233 -14.31 5.24 2.20
N GLN A 234 -13.02 4.93 2.19
CA GLN A 234 -12.01 5.62 3.01
C GLN A 234 -11.46 6.91 2.37
N MET A 235 -11.51 7.03 1.05
CA MET A 235 -10.95 8.18 0.35
C MET A 235 -11.90 9.37 0.29
N TYR A 236 -11.40 10.57 0.57
CA TYR A 236 -12.08 11.81 0.25
C TYR A 236 -12.00 12.08 -1.26
N HIS A 237 -13.15 12.34 -1.90
CA HIS A 237 -13.26 12.62 -3.32
C HIS A 237 -13.72 14.06 -3.56
N CYS A 238 -12.93 14.80 -4.36
CA CYS A 238 -13.25 16.15 -4.82
C CYS A 238 -14.05 16.03 -6.14
N GLY A 239 -15.38 15.96 -6.02
CA GLY A 239 -16.27 15.54 -7.12
C GLY A 239 -16.27 16.45 -8.35
N LEU A 240 -15.96 17.76 -8.21
CA LEU A 240 -15.93 18.68 -9.35
C LEU A 240 -14.71 18.48 -10.25
N ASP A 241 -13.56 18.14 -9.62
CA ASP A 241 -12.28 18.03 -10.31
C ASP A 241 -11.88 16.57 -10.57
N ASP A 242 -12.67 15.61 -10.06
CA ASP A 242 -12.38 14.17 -10.09
C ASP A 242 -11.01 13.83 -9.53
N LEU A 243 -10.68 14.46 -8.39
CA LEU A 243 -9.44 14.24 -7.64
C LEU A 243 -9.72 13.63 -6.27
N TYR A 244 -8.74 12.96 -5.71
CA TYR A 244 -8.82 12.29 -4.41
C TYR A 244 -7.76 12.85 -3.47
N LEU A 245 -8.13 13.13 -2.22
CA LEU A 245 -7.16 13.42 -1.16
C LEU A 245 -6.44 12.11 -0.79
N ILE A 246 -5.12 12.16 -0.65
CA ILE A 246 -4.32 10.96 -0.38
C ILE A 246 -4.53 10.43 1.04
N PRO A 247 -4.71 9.12 1.25
CA PRO A 247 -4.75 8.50 2.57
C PRO A 247 -3.34 8.19 3.12
N THR A 248 -2.32 8.31 2.29
CA THR A 248 -0.90 8.02 2.56
C THR A 248 -0.03 8.56 1.43
N ALA A 249 1.20 8.97 1.73
CA ALA A 249 2.18 9.36 0.72
C ALA A 249 2.61 8.21 -0.20
N GLU A 250 2.36 6.96 0.18
CA GLU A 250 2.51 5.79 -0.69
C GLU A 250 1.91 6.04 -2.07
N VAL A 251 0.69 6.60 -2.12
CA VAL A 251 -0.03 6.78 -3.38
C VAL A 251 0.73 7.65 -4.36
N PRO A 252 1.04 8.93 -4.07
CA PRO A 252 1.76 9.76 -5.03
C PRO A 252 3.21 9.31 -5.25
N VAL A 253 3.93 8.88 -4.21
CA VAL A 253 5.35 8.51 -4.33
C VAL A 253 5.54 7.26 -5.19
N THR A 254 4.75 6.21 -4.97
CA THR A 254 4.84 5.00 -5.79
C THR A 254 4.41 5.26 -7.25
N ASN A 255 3.47 6.19 -7.46
CA ASN A 255 3.00 6.55 -8.81
C ASN A 255 4.00 7.39 -9.62
N ILE A 256 5.09 7.90 -9.06
CA ILE A 256 6.22 8.47 -9.81
C ILE A 256 6.74 7.44 -10.83
N TYR A 257 6.67 6.17 -10.49
CA TYR A 257 7.16 5.05 -11.29
C TYR A 257 6.07 4.34 -12.11
N ARG A 258 4.88 4.97 -12.27
CA ARG A 258 3.82 4.44 -13.13
C ARG A 258 4.21 4.55 -14.59
N ASP A 259 4.01 3.45 -15.36
CA ASP A 259 4.38 3.30 -16.77
C ASP A 259 5.89 3.44 -17.05
N VAL A 260 6.76 3.17 -16.05
CA VAL A 260 8.21 3.30 -16.15
C VAL A 260 8.88 1.93 -16.27
N ILE A 261 9.95 1.86 -17.07
CA ILE A 261 10.89 0.74 -17.09
C ILE A 261 12.21 1.24 -16.50
N LEU A 262 12.48 0.82 -15.26
CA LEU A 262 13.70 1.16 -14.52
C LEU A 262 14.90 0.36 -15.04
N ASP A 263 16.09 0.94 -14.99
CA ASP A 263 17.33 0.17 -15.16
C ASP A 263 17.64 -0.56 -13.84
N GLU A 264 18.02 -1.85 -13.91
CA GLU A 264 18.40 -2.64 -12.73
C GLU A 264 19.49 -1.97 -11.87
N LYS A 265 20.35 -1.14 -12.49
CA LYS A 265 21.41 -0.39 -11.79
C LYS A 265 20.91 0.73 -10.88
N GLU A 266 19.67 1.18 -11.10
CA GLU A 266 19.03 2.24 -10.30
C GLU A 266 18.41 1.68 -9.01
N LEU A 267 18.36 0.35 -8.85
CA LEU A 267 17.73 -0.33 -7.72
C LEU A 267 18.74 -0.63 -6.58
N PRO A 268 18.28 -0.64 -5.33
CA PRO A 268 16.90 -0.31 -4.92
C PRO A 268 16.65 1.21 -4.97
N ILE A 269 15.46 1.60 -5.45
CA ILE A 269 14.97 2.98 -5.27
C ILE A 269 14.48 3.11 -3.84
N LYS A 270 14.87 4.20 -3.17
CA LYS A 270 14.50 4.51 -1.79
C LYS A 270 13.99 5.95 -1.73
N ASN A 271 12.68 6.13 -1.51
CA ASN A 271 12.09 7.45 -1.35
C ASN A 271 11.44 7.60 0.02
N CYS A 272 11.48 8.81 0.60
CA CYS A 272 10.68 9.17 1.76
C CYS A 272 9.89 10.44 1.49
N ALA A 273 8.73 10.58 2.13
CA ALA A 273 7.90 11.76 1.98
C ALA A 273 7.12 12.05 3.28
N TYR A 274 7.10 13.32 3.66
CA TYR A 274 6.15 13.83 4.62
C TYR A 274 4.91 14.34 3.87
N THR A 275 3.72 13.92 4.33
CA THR A 275 2.45 14.48 3.85
C THR A 275 1.40 14.54 4.94
N GLN A 276 0.42 15.42 4.76
CA GLN A 276 -0.89 15.23 5.35
C GLN A 276 -1.58 14.04 4.68
N CYS A 277 -2.24 13.22 5.47
CA CYS A 277 -3.01 12.07 5.04
C CYS A 277 -4.47 12.25 5.45
N PHE A 278 -5.39 11.84 4.58
CA PHE A 278 -6.82 12.07 4.76
C PHE A 278 -7.57 10.75 4.68
N ARG A 279 -8.30 10.38 5.75
CA ARG A 279 -9.12 9.17 5.80
C ARG A 279 -10.52 9.49 6.28
N ARG A 280 -11.53 8.98 5.62
CA ARG A 280 -12.93 9.18 6.03
C ARG A 280 -13.27 8.45 7.32
N GLU A 281 -12.47 7.49 7.73
CA GLU A 281 -12.65 6.68 8.93
C GLU A 281 -14.10 6.12 9.04
N ALA A 282 -14.65 5.71 7.90
CA ALA A 282 -16.01 5.22 7.79
C ALA A 282 -16.21 4.00 8.71
N GLY A 283 -17.24 4.07 9.56
CA GLY A 283 -17.57 2.98 10.49
C GLY A 283 -16.84 3.01 11.84
N SER A 284 -16.02 4.03 12.11
CA SER A 284 -15.28 4.14 13.39
C SER A 284 -16.07 4.97 14.41
N TYR A 285 -16.32 4.37 15.60
CA TYR A 285 -17.09 5.00 16.68
C TYR A 285 -16.50 4.69 18.07
N GLY A 286 -16.82 5.53 19.06
CA GLY A 286 -16.58 5.23 20.48
C GLY A 286 -15.20 5.62 21.01
N LYS A 287 -14.64 4.81 21.91
CA LYS A 287 -13.38 5.10 22.62
C LYS A 287 -12.17 5.22 21.69
N ASP A 288 -12.21 4.56 20.55
CA ASP A 288 -11.09 4.51 19.60
C ASP A 288 -10.90 5.81 18.82
N VAL A 289 -11.88 6.71 18.82
CA VAL A 289 -11.81 8.03 18.15
C VAL A 289 -11.45 9.17 19.10
N ARG A 290 -11.16 8.89 20.39
CA ARG A 290 -10.85 9.94 21.35
C ARG A 290 -9.40 10.44 21.21
N GLY A 291 -9.23 11.77 21.25
CA GLY A 291 -7.91 12.39 21.16
C GLY A 291 -7.23 12.17 19.82
N LEU A 292 -6.00 11.64 19.84
CA LEU A 292 -5.16 11.39 18.68
C LEU A 292 -5.23 9.95 18.16
N ASN A 293 -6.08 9.11 18.72
CA ASN A 293 -6.09 7.68 18.38
C ASN A 293 -6.54 7.42 16.93
N ARG A 294 -7.50 8.22 16.43
CA ARG A 294 -8.02 8.09 15.07
C ARG A 294 -8.49 9.45 14.56
N LEU A 295 -7.96 9.88 13.43
CA LEU A 295 -8.15 11.22 12.87
C LEU A 295 -8.51 11.14 11.40
N HIS A 296 -9.31 12.12 10.93
CA HIS A 296 -9.64 12.31 9.52
C HIS A 296 -8.49 12.96 8.73
N GLU A 297 -7.68 13.77 9.40
CA GLU A 297 -6.47 14.39 8.86
C GLU A 297 -5.32 14.19 9.84
N PHE A 298 -4.19 13.71 9.34
CA PHE A 298 -3.00 13.47 10.16
C PHE A 298 -1.71 13.51 9.34
N SER A 299 -0.62 13.88 10.02
CA SER A 299 0.73 13.88 9.45
C SER A 299 1.36 12.50 9.49
N LYS A 300 2.06 12.13 8.42
CA LYS A 300 2.82 10.88 8.32
C LYS A 300 4.09 11.09 7.51
N VAL A 301 5.20 10.51 7.95
CA VAL A 301 6.38 10.27 7.11
C VAL A 301 6.26 8.85 6.57
N GLU A 302 6.38 8.69 5.27
CA GLU A 302 6.30 7.42 4.55
C GLU A 302 7.61 7.12 3.88
N ILE A 303 8.03 5.86 3.90
CA ILE A 303 9.15 5.34 3.12
C ILE A 303 8.63 4.38 2.06
N VAL A 304 9.13 4.51 0.85
CA VAL A 304 8.76 3.68 -0.31
C VAL A 304 10.01 3.12 -0.94
N ARG A 305 9.99 1.84 -1.27
CA ARG A 305 11.05 1.21 -2.06
C ARG A 305 10.51 0.52 -3.29
N ILE A 306 11.34 0.50 -4.33
CA ILE A 306 11.14 -0.34 -5.52
C ILE A 306 12.40 -1.16 -5.69
N ASP A 307 12.23 -2.47 -5.87
CA ASP A 307 13.35 -3.40 -5.96
C ASP A 307 13.07 -4.54 -6.95
N THR A 308 14.07 -5.36 -7.18
CA THR A 308 13.91 -6.62 -7.91
C THR A 308 13.25 -7.68 -7.03
N PRO A 309 12.64 -8.72 -7.63
CA PRO A 309 12.08 -9.84 -6.88
C PRO A 309 13.06 -10.51 -5.91
N GLU A 310 14.34 -10.63 -6.31
CA GLU A 310 15.37 -11.31 -5.52
C GLU A 310 15.80 -10.52 -4.28
N HIS A 311 15.75 -9.20 -4.35
CA HIS A 311 16.25 -8.32 -3.28
C HIS A 311 15.15 -7.76 -2.40
N SER A 312 13.88 -7.84 -2.80
CA SER A 312 12.78 -7.20 -2.08
C SER A 312 12.59 -7.72 -0.65
N ALA A 313 12.91 -8.98 -0.37
CA ALA A 313 12.86 -9.53 0.98
C ALA A 313 13.92 -8.88 1.90
N GLU A 314 15.12 -8.63 1.40
CA GLU A 314 16.16 -7.92 2.17
C GLU A 314 15.81 -6.44 2.34
N SER A 315 15.35 -5.79 1.27
CA SER A 315 14.80 -4.43 1.34
C SER A 315 13.71 -4.29 2.40
N HIS A 316 12.83 -5.29 2.55
CA HIS A 316 11.79 -5.31 3.58
C HIS A 316 12.36 -5.37 5.00
N LYS A 317 13.35 -6.24 5.24
CA LYS A 317 14.05 -6.33 6.53
C LYS A 317 14.76 -5.02 6.90
N GLU A 318 15.42 -4.37 5.94
CA GLU A 318 16.05 -3.07 6.17
C GLU A 318 15.01 -1.98 6.54
N MET A 319 13.83 -2.00 5.91
CA MET A 319 12.74 -1.08 6.27
C MET A 319 12.21 -1.33 7.68
N ILE A 320 12.02 -2.59 8.06
CA ILE A 320 11.63 -3.00 9.41
C ILE A 320 12.66 -2.51 10.44
N ALA A 321 13.96 -2.75 10.18
CA ALA A 321 15.04 -2.30 11.06
C ALA A 321 15.12 -0.76 11.17
N HIS A 322 14.86 -0.04 10.09
CA HIS A 322 14.80 1.43 10.10
C HIS A 322 13.69 1.94 11.01
N VAL A 323 12.47 1.43 10.85
CA VAL A 323 11.30 1.83 11.68
C VAL A 323 11.52 1.47 13.14
N GLU A 324 12.06 0.28 13.43
CA GLU A 324 12.43 -0.12 14.78
C GLU A 324 13.43 0.85 15.42
N GLY A 325 14.47 1.24 14.66
CA GLY A 325 15.47 2.21 15.11
C GLY A 325 14.89 3.57 15.49
N LEU A 326 13.82 4.02 14.82
CA LEU A 326 13.11 5.24 15.19
C LEU A 326 12.44 5.12 16.57
N LEU A 327 11.77 4.01 16.83
CA LEU A 327 11.10 3.75 18.13
C LEU A 327 12.12 3.64 19.28
N GLN A 328 13.27 3.00 19.03
CA GLN A 328 14.37 2.91 19.98
C GLN A 328 14.93 4.30 20.34
N LYS A 329 15.14 5.17 19.34
CA LYS A 329 15.61 6.56 19.57
C LYS A 329 14.58 7.42 20.28
N LEU A 330 13.29 7.12 20.12
CA LEU A 330 12.20 7.77 20.86
C LEU A 330 11.99 7.18 22.26
N GLU A 331 12.75 6.17 22.64
CA GLU A 331 12.70 5.53 23.97
C GLU A 331 11.31 4.99 24.33
N LEU A 332 10.53 4.56 23.33
CA LEU A 332 9.17 4.05 23.54
C LEU A 332 9.16 2.54 23.77
N PRO A 333 8.26 2.02 24.62
CA PRO A 333 7.99 0.59 24.72
C PRO A 333 7.26 0.14 23.44
N TYR A 334 7.83 -0.83 22.71
CA TYR A 334 7.26 -1.30 21.44
C TYR A 334 7.26 -2.81 21.32
N ARG A 335 6.40 -3.28 20.42
CA ARG A 335 6.41 -4.64 19.86
C ARG A 335 6.20 -4.60 18.34
N ILE A 336 6.69 -5.62 17.66
CA ILE A 336 6.57 -5.82 16.22
C ILE A 336 5.73 -7.06 15.99
N LEU A 337 4.70 -6.94 15.18
CA LEU A 337 3.76 -7.98 14.82
C LEU A 337 3.97 -8.42 13.38
N ARG A 338 3.93 -9.73 13.11
CA ARG A 338 3.69 -10.24 11.77
C ARG A 338 2.19 -10.49 11.62
N LEU A 339 1.57 -9.81 10.68
CA LEU A 339 0.14 -9.92 10.47
C LEU A 339 -0.24 -11.29 9.90
N CYS A 340 -1.33 -11.87 10.40
CA CYS A 340 -1.92 -13.08 9.88
C CYS A 340 -2.68 -12.83 8.56
N GLY A 341 -3.05 -13.90 7.85
CA GLY A 341 -3.70 -13.80 6.55
C GLY A 341 -4.99 -12.96 6.56
N GLY A 342 -5.80 -13.07 7.61
CA GLY A 342 -7.08 -12.36 7.72
C GLY A 342 -6.97 -10.89 8.10
N ASP A 343 -5.84 -10.46 8.69
CA ASP A 343 -5.61 -9.07 9.09
C ASP A 343 -4.75 -8.28 8.11
N GLN A 344 -4.12 -8.95 7.15
CA GLN A 344 -3.33 -8.27 6.13
C GLN A 344 -4.17 -7.41 5.19
N SER A 345 -3.61 -6.28 4.77
CA SER A 345 -4.24 -5.43 3.75
C SER A 345 -4.50 -6.21 2.45
N PHE A 346 -5.48 -5.73 1.69
CA PHE A 346 -5.88 -6.33 0.41
C PHE A 346 -4.71 -6.50 -0.57
N THR A 347 -3.74 -5.60 -0.54
CA THR A 347 -2.64 -5.52 -1.51
C THR A 347 -1.34 -6.15 -1.05
N SER A 348 -1.09 -6.33 0.26
CA SER A 348 0.18 -6.85 0.80
C SER A 348 0.34 -8.35 0.62
N ALA A 349 1.58 -8.80 0.41
CA ALA A 349 1.99 -10.20 0.46
C ALA A 349 2.53 -10.58 1.85
N VAL A 350 3.17 -9.66 2.53
CA VAL A 350 3.59 -9.76 3.94
C VAL A 350 3.60 -8.37 4.55
N CYS A 351 3.19 -8.28 5.81
CA CYS A 351 3.11 -7.03 6.54
C CYS A 351 3.58 -7.21 7.97
N TYR A 352 4.33 -6.21 8.47
CA TYR A 352 4.71 -6.10 9.86
C TYR A 352 4.20 -4.78 10.43
N ASP A 353 3.45 -4.88 11.53
CA ASP A 353 2.98 -3.72 12.27
C ASP A 353 3.85 -3.44 13.49
N PHE A 354 4.01 -2.18 13.78
CA PHE A 354 4.70 -1.70 14.98
C PHE A 354 3.68 -1.07 15.89
N GLU A 355 3.69 -1.51 17.13
CA GLU A 355 2.84 -0.96 18.17
C GLU A 355 3.68 -0.40 19.31
N VAL A 356 3.21 0.70 19.90
CA VAL A 356 3.75 1.30 21.11
C VAL A 356 2.73 1.20 22.24
N TYR A 357 3.19 0.98 23.46
CA TYR A 357 2.30 0.89 24.60
C TYR A 357 1.93 2.28 25.13
N SER A 358 0.63 2.53 25.24
CA SER A 358 0.08 3.71 25.89
C SER A 358 -0.14 3.43 27.36
N GLN A 359 0.66 4.03 28.24
CA GLN A 359 0.60 3.79 29.68
C GLN A 359 -0.71 4.27 30.29
N ALA A 360 -1.25 5.41 29.82
CA ALA A 360 -2.50 5.95 30.35
C ALA A 360 -3.74 5.17 29.87
N GLN A 361 -3.72 4.69 28.61
CA GLN A 361 -4.84 3.91 28.06
C GLN A 361 -4.73 2.43 28.36
N LYS A 362 -3.57 1.96 28.84
CA LYS A 362 -3.24 0.54 29.15
C LYS A 362 -3.52 -0.36 27.95
N ARG A 363 -3.03 0.05 26.78
CA ARG A 363 -3.17 -0.69 25.51
C ARG A 363 -2.04 -0.41 24.53
N TRP A 364 -1.88 -1.30 23.61
CA TRP A 364 -1.00 -1.15 22.47
C TRP A 364 -1.66 -0.27 21.39
N LEU A 365 -0.88 0.59 20.75
CA LEU A 365 -1.31 1.49 19.67
C LEU A 365 -0.42 1.24 18.46
N GLU A 366 -0.99 0.82 17.36
CA GLU A 366 -0.30 0.72 16.07
C GLU A 366 0.20 2.09 15.61
N VAL A 367 1.48 2.21 15.29
CA VAL A 367 2.14 3.46 14.86
C VAL A 367 2.78 3.35 13.48
N SER A 368 2.95 2.15 12.97
CA SER A 368 3.50 1.88 11.64
C SER A 368 3.05 0.53 11.13
N SER A 369 2.97 0.44 9.81
CA SER A 369 2.80 -0.79 9.07
C SER A 369 3.84 -0.80 7.94
N VAL A 370 4.62 -1.87 7.82
CA VAL A 370 5.67 -2.04 6.80
C VAL A 370 5.34 -3.26 5.94
N SER A 371 5.06 -3.00 4.66
CA SER A 371 4.52 -4.02 3.75
C SER A 371 5.42 -4.27 2.54
N ASN A 372 5.47 -5.52 2.11
CA ASN A 372 5.93 -5.90 0.78
C ASN A 372 4.71 -6.34 -0.05
N PHE A 373 4.55 -5.75 -1.23
CA PHE A 373 3.43 -6.02 -2.13
C PHE A 373 3.77 -6.99 -3.26
N ASP A 374 5.03 -7.47 -3.29
CA ASP A 374 5.49 -8.28 -4.41
C ASP A 374 5.25 -7.54 -5.73
N THR A 375 4.79 -8.22 -6.75
CA THR A 375 4.45 -7.65 -8.06
C THR A 375 3.08 -6.97 -8.11
N TYR A 376 2.28 -7.02 -7.05
CA TYR A 376 0.86 -6.68 -7.09
C TYR A 376 0.57 -5.23 -7.49
N GLN A 377 1.24 -4.27 -6.83
CA GLN A 377 1.12 -2.85 -7.18
C GLN A 377 1.88 -2.54 -8.48
N ALA A 378 3.10 -3.06 -8.64
CA ALA A 378 3.91 -2.82 -9.83
C ALA A 378 3.21 -3.31 -11.12
N ASN A 379 2.42 -4.38 -11.05
CA ASN A 379 1.61 -4.85 -12.17
C ASN A 379 0.47 -3.87 -12.52
N ARG A 380 -0.16 -3.21 -11.52
CA ARG A 380 -1.15 -2.15 -11.76
C ARG A 380 -0.52 -0.89 -12.33
N LEU A 381 0.65 -0.53 -11.80
CA LEU A 381 1.46 0.62 -12.20
C LEU A 381 2.14 0.42 -13.56
N LYS A 382 2.24 -0.82 -14.05
CA LYS A 382 3.10 -1.21 -15.17
C LYS A 382 4.57 -0.83 -14.94
N CYS A 383 5.01 -0.82 -13.68
CA CYS A 383 6.39 -0.59 -13.27
C CYS A 383 7.21 -1.86 -13.51
N ARG A 384 8.26 -1.74 -14.30
CA ARG A 384 9.10 -2.88 -14.70
C ARG A 384 10.58 -2.56 -14.53
N VAL A 385 11.38 -3.60 -14.42
CA VAL A 385 12.85 -3.52 -14.36
C VAL A 385 13.43 -4.14 -15.63
N ARG A 386 14.38 -3.46 -16.25
CA ARG A 386 15.17 -3.99 -17.35
C ARG A 386 16.43 -4.62 -16.81
N ARG A 387 16.53 -5.93 -16.92
CA ARG A 387 17.69 -6.70 -16.47
C ARG A 387 18.95 -6.37 -17.26
N GLN A 388 20.08 -6.30 -16.56
CA GLN A 388 21.37 -6.06 -17.22
C GLN A 388 21.87 -7.27 -18.00
N ALA A 389 21.62 -8.48 -17.51
CA ALA A 389 22.14 -9.71 -18.05
C ALA A 389 21.61 -10.04 -19.46
N ASP A 390 20.30 -9.92 -19.69
CA ASP A 390 19.66 -10.36 -20.94
C ASP A 390 18.75 -9.28 -21.57
N LYS A 391 18.71 -8.08 -20.98
CA LYS A 391 17.92 -6.91 -21.40
C LYS A 391 16.39 -7.16 -21.38
N LYS A 392 15.93 -8.27 -20.82
CA LYS A 392 14.50 -8.52 -20.64
C LYS A 392 13.93 -7.62 -19.56
N THR A 393 12.64 -7.40 -19.65
CA THR A 393 11.88 -6.66 -18.64
C THR A 393 11.05 -7.63 -17.81
N GLU A 394 11.04 -7.39 -16.50
CA GLU A 394 10.16 -8.06 -15.55
C GLU A 394 9.43 -7.04 -14.68
N ILE A 395 8.39 -7.47 -13.96
CA ILE A 395 7.64 -6.62 -13.07
C ILE A 395 8.47 -6.40 -11.80
N ALA A 396 8.58 -5.14 -11.35
CA ALA A 396 9.26 -4.79 -10.11
C ALA A 396 8.47 -5.27 -8.87
N HIS A 397 9.13 -5.29 -7.72
CA HIS A 397 8.48 -5.35 -6.41
C HIS A 397 8.37 -3.95 -5.80
N THR A 398 7.26 -3.67 -5.13
CA THR A 398 7.05 -2.43 -4.38
C THR A 398 6.90 -2.71 -2.89
N LEU A 399 7.43 -1.82 -2.08
CA LEU A 399 7.37 -1.88 -0.63
C LEU A 399 7.08 -0.50 -0.08
N ASN A 400 6.36 -0.43 1.03
CA ASN A 400 6.21 0.81 1.77
C ASN A 400 6.20 0.58 3.28
N GLY A 401 6.33 1.67 4.02
CA GLY A 401 6.18 1.67 5.46
C GLY A 401 6.02 3.07 6.02
N SER A 402 5.25 3.19 7.09
CA SER A 402 5.16 4.45 7.82
C SER A 402 6.39 4.62 8.72
N ALA A 403 7.08 5.73 8.57
CA ALA A 403 8.29 6.03 9.35
C ALA A 403 8.20 7.39 10.10
N LEU A 404 7.17 7.72 10.90
CA LEU A 404 6.04 7.01 11.48
C LEU A 404 4.73 7.79 11.27
N ALA A 405 3.58 7.25 11.74
CA ALA A 405 2.32 8.00 11.85
C ALA A 405 2.33 8.85 13.12
N LEU A 406 2.37 10.17 12.96
CA LEU A 406 2.67 11.09 14.05
C LEU A 406 1.64 11.13 15.19
N PRO A 407 0.31 11.07 14.98
CA PRO A 407 -0.63 11.27 16.07
C PRO A 407 -0.48 10.29 17.22
N ARG A 408 -0.35 9.00 16.93
CA ARG A 408 -0.20 7.98 17.97
C ARG A 408 1.20 8.02 18.61
N ILE A 409 2.23 8.42 17.86
CA ILE A 409 3.57 8.70 18.42
C ILE A 409 3.51 9.89 19.39
N VAL A 410 2.84 10.99 19.01
CA VAL A 410 2.64 12.14 19.92
C VAL A 410 1.88 11.69 21.17
N ALA A 411 0.79 10.93 21.02
CA ALA A 411 0.04 10.40 22.16
C ALA A 411 0.92 9.57 23.09
N ALA A 412 1.68 8.62 22.56
CA ALA A 412 2.57 7.77 23.34
C ALA A 412 3.71 8.54 24.00
N LEU A 413 4.32 9.52 23.30
CA LEU A 413 5.36 10.38 23.88
C LEU A 413 4.83 11.21 25.05
N LEU A 414 3.65 11.84 24.90
CA LEU A 414 3.04 12.61 25.96
C LEU A 414 2.72 11.73 27.17
N GLU A 415 2.11 10.57 26.96
CA GLU A 415 1.68 9.67 28.02
C GLU A 415 2.84 9.00 28.74
N ASN A 416 3.84 8.50 27.99
CA ASN A 416 4.93 7.68 28.56
C ASN A 416 6.07 8.53 29.16
N ASN A 417 6.13 9.83 28.90
CA ASN A 417 7.19 10.71 29.39
C ASN A 417 6.68 11.74 30.43
N GLN A 418 5.52 11.50 31.06
CA GLN A 418 5.02 12.33 32.14
C GLN A 418 5.96 12.29 33.34
N THR A 419 6.22 13.45 33.93
CA THR A 419 6.96 13.63 35.17
C THR A 419 6.24 14.64 36.05
N GLU A 420 6.69 14.79 37.29
CA GLU A 420 6.19 15.86 38.21
C GLU A 420 6.45 17.26 37.64
N ASN A 421 7.54 17.43 36.88
CA ASN A 421 7.97 18.75 36.33
C ASN A 421 7.45 19.00 34.89
N GLY A 422 6.63 18.12 34.31
CA GLY A 422 6.17 18.26 32.94
C GLY A 422 6.36 16.99 32.13
N ILE A 423 6.47 17.14 30.82
CA ILE A 423 6.66 16.01 29.89
C ILE A 423 8.10 16.05 29.36
N ARG A 424 8.89 15.04 29.70
CA ARG A 424 10.28 14.89 29.24
C ARG A 424 10.31 14.68 27.71
N ILE A 425 11.24 15.33 27.05
CA ILE A 425 11.51 15.14 25.63
C ILE A 425 12.63 14.10 25.48
N PRO A 426 12.44 13.03 24.67
CA PRO A 426 13.50 12.08 24.35
C PRO A 426 14.74 12.77 23.81
N ALA A 427 15.94 12.30 24.19
CA ALA A 427 17.21 12.94 23.84
C ALA A 427 17.37 13.20 22.33
N ALA A 428 16.90 12.29 21.47
CA ALA A 428 16.94 12.42 20.01
C ALA A 428 16.10 13.62 19.50
N LEU A 429 15.07 14.04 20.21
CA LEU A 429 14.19 15.15 19.83
C LEU A 429 14.60 16.49 20.40
N VAL A 430 15.44 16.54 21.44
CA VAL A 430 15.88 17.80 22.09
C VAL A 430 16.45 18.81 21.10
N PRO A 431 17.32 18.44 20.13
CA PRO A 431 17.85 19.38 19.15
C PRO A 431 16.77 20.03 18.27
N TYR A 432 15.68 19.30 17.97
CA TYR A 432 14.56 19.80 17.16
C TYR A 432 13.55 20.59 17.99
N MET A 433 13.33 20.19 19.24
CA MET A 433 12.43 20.85 20.17
C MET A 433 13.04 22.14 20.76
N GLY A 434 14.35 22.15 21.03
CA GLY A 434 15.05 23.24 21.71
C GLY A 434 14.68 23.38 23.17
N CYS A 435 14.09 22.34 23.78
CA CYS A 435 13.84 22.20 25.22
C CYS A 435 13.86 20.72 25.59
N GLU A 436 14.14 20.43 26.86
CA GLU A 436 14.19 19.06 27.41
C GLU A 436 12.86 18.65 28.06
N VAL A 437 12.01 19.61 28.40
CA VAL A 437 10.73 19.40 29.07
C VAL A 437 9.68 20.34 28.49
N ILE A 438 8.45 19.85 28.36
CA ILE A 438 7.24 20.64 28.13
C ILE A 438 6.59 20.88 29.52
N ASP A 439 6.57 22.11 29.98
CA ASP A 439 6.05 22.58 31.28
C ASP A 439 4.93 23.60 31.14
#